data_7a5b488b62e03b86eff1caf1a63a97f7
#
_entry.id   7a5b488b62e03b86eff1caf1a63a97f7
#
_cell.length_a   1.000
_cell.length_b   1.000
_cell.length_c   1.000
_cell.angle_alpha   90.00
_cell.angle_beta   90.00
_cell.angle_gamma   90.00
#
_symmetry.space_group_name_H-M   'P 1'
#
loop_
_entity.id
_entity.type
_entity.pdbx_description
1 polymer ?
#
loop_
_entity_poly.entity_id
_entity_poly.type
_entity_poly.pdbx_seq_one_letter_code
_entity_poly.pdbx_strand_id
1 'polypeptide(L)'
;MELVTEIWRGSGLYQITGGQAIMLVVCLGLLYLGIAKKFEPLLLVTIGFGGLLSNIPGVEIATGDGLLYLLYTAGVTNGVFPLLIFMGVGALTDFGPLLANPRTLFLGAAAQFGIFATLLGALGLTSLGWADFSLRDAAAIGIIGGADGPTAIYVAGRLAPDLLGAIAIAAYSYMALVPLIQPPIMKALTSEEERKIEMVQLREVSKTERILFPLVLLLLVAMLLPSAAPLLGMLAFGNLMRECGVVERLSDTAQNALINIVTIFLGLAVGSRLQADLFLDTNTLFILALGIVAFGIGTASGVLMGKLMNRMSSNPINPLIGAAGVSAVPMAARVANKVGLDANPHNVLLMHAMGPNVAGVIGSAVAAGIMIMFTS
;
A
#
# COMPACT_ATOMS: atom_id res chain seq x y z
N MET A 1 -4.96 -48.59 -24.19
CA MET A 1 -5.47 -47.32 -24.74
C MET A 1 -6.33 -46.56 -23.75
N GLU A 2 -7.21 -47.22 -23.00
CA GLU A 2 -8.08 -46.57 -21.99
C GLU A 2 -7.31 -45.82 -20.91
N LEU A 3 -6.28 -46.44 -20.32
CA LEU A 3 -5.44 -45.82 -19.28
C LEU A 3 -4.76 -44.50 -19.75
N VAL A 4 -4.24 -44.50 -20.98
CA VAL A 4 -3.59 -43.32 -21.57
C VAL A 4 -4.62 -42.22 -21.80
N THR A 5 -5.85 -42.57 -22.21
CA THR A 5 -6.95 -41.64 -22.39
C THR A 5 -7.44 -41.06 -21.06
N GLU A 6 -7.48 -41.88 -20.01
CA GLU A 6 -7.85 -41.42 -18.65
C GLU A 6 -6.78 -40.47 -18.07
N ILE A 7 -5.48 -40.82 -18.22
CA ILE A 7 -4.38 -39.94 -17.80
C ILE A 7 -4.43 -38.61 -18.56
N TRP A 8 -4.68 -38.66 -19.87
CA TRP A 8 -4.80 -37.46 -20.70
C TRP A 8 -5.99 -36.59 -20.25
N ARG A 9 -7.18 -37.18 -20.07
CA ARG A 9 -8.37 -36.46 -19.61
C ARG A 9 -8.23 -35.93 -18.18
N GLY A 10 -7.47 -36.59 -17.31
CA GLY A 10 -7.13 -36.15 -15.98
C GLY A 10 -6.01 -35.10 -15.92
N SER A 11 -5.33 -34.86 -17.05
CA SER A 11 -4.23 -33.88 -17.06
C SER A 11 -4.74 -32.42 -17.06
N GLY A 12 -4.01 -31.54 -16.41
CA GLY A 12 -4.30 -30.10 -16.43
C GLY A 12 -4.27 -29.51 -17.85
N LEU A 13 -3.49 -30.08 -18.77
CA LEU A 13 -3.45 -29.65 -20.18
C LEU A 13 -4.77 -29.90 -20.93
N TYR A 14 -5.48 -30.96 -20.58
CA TYR A 14 -6.79 -31.24 -21.16
C TYR A 14 -7.90 -30.41 -20.54
N GLN A 15 -7.79 -30.12 -19.25
CA GLN A 15 -8.81 -29.42 -18.47
C GLN A 15 -8.69 -27.88 -18.50
N ILE A 16 -7.57 -27.34 -19.00
CA ILE A 16 -7.31 -25.91 -18.97
C ILE A 16 -8.35 -25.12 -19.76
N THR A 17 -8.93 -24.11 -19.14
CA THR A 17 -9.82 -23.16 -19.79
C THR A 17 -9.05 -21.99 -20.38
N GLY A 18 -9.68 -21.29 -21.37
CA GLY A 18 -9.05 -20.09 -21.95
C GLY A 18 -8.74 -19.01 -20.92
N GLY A 19 -9.63 -18.82 -19.93
CA GLY A 19 -9.41 -17.88 -18.82
C GLY A 19 -8.21 -18.26 -17.97
N GLN A 20 -8.09 -19.54 -17.58
CA GLN A 20 -6.93 -20.02 -16.82
C GLN A 20 -5.61 -19.87 -17.59
N ALA A 21 -5.60 -20.14 -18.90
CA ALA A 21 -4.43 -19.92 -19.74
C ALA A 21 -3.99 -18.45 -19.74
N ILE A 22 -4.94 -17.52 -19.87
CA ILE A 22 -4.67 -16.07 -19.79
C ILE A 22 -4.09 -15.73 -18.40
N MET A 23 -4.68 -16.22 -17.31
CA MET A 23 -4.19 -15.94 -15.97
C MET A 23 -2.81 -16.54 -15.70
N LEU A 24 -2.48 -17.70 -16.26
CA LEU A 24 -1.10 -18.22 -16.18
C LEU A 24 -0.11 -17.25 -16.85
N VAL A 25 -0.46 -16.68 -18.02
CA VAL A 25 0.39 -15.67 -18.68
C VAL A 25 0.50 -14.40 -17.83
N VAL A 26 -0.60 -13.93 -17.24
CA VAL A 26 -0.60 -12.77 -16.33
C VAL A 26 0.31 -13.03 -15.14
N CYS A 27 0.19 -14.18 -14.49
CA CYS A 27 1.02 -14.56 -13.33
C CYS A 27 2.51 -14.69 -13.70
N LEU A 28 2.84 -15.26 -14.86
CA LEU A 28 4.21 -15.26 -15.39
C LEU A 28 4.71 -13.84 -15.66
N GLY A 29 3.85 -12.95 -16.14
CA GLY A 29 4.14 -11.52 -16.29
C GLY A 29 4.47 -10.84 -14.96
N LEU A 30 3.70 -11.12 -13.89
CA LEU A 30 3.99 -10.62 -12.54
C LEU A 30 5.33 -11.12 -12.02
N LEU A 31 5.63 -12.42 -12.21
CA LEU A 31 6.94 -12.99 -11.88
C LEU A 31 8.06 -12.30 -12.66
N TYR A 32 7.89 -12.08 -13.95
CA TYR A 32 8.88 -11.36 -14.77
C TYR A 32 9.11 -9.93 -14.26
N LEU A 33 8.04 -9.19 -13.91
CA LEU A 33 8.15 -7.85 -13.34
C LEU A 33 8.89 -7.87 -12.00
N GLY A 34 8.57 -8.81 -11.12
CA GLY A 34 9.25 -8.97 -9.83
C GLY A 34 10.72 -9.34 -9.98
N ILE A 35 11.05 -10.33 -10.81
CA ILE A 35 12.39 -10.90 -10.94
C ILE A 35 13.28 -10.03 -11.83
N ALA A 36 12.86 -9.76 -13.07
CA ALA A 36 13.69 -9.08 -14.07
C ALA A 36 13.67 -7.56 -13.92
N LYS A 37 12.53 -6.98 -13.58
CA LYS A 37 12.36 -5.53 -13.41
C LYS A 37 12.53 -5.07 -11.97
N LYS A 38 12.62 -6.00 -11.01
CA LYS A 38 12.76 -5.72 -9.57
C LYS A 38 11.65 -4.83 -9.00
N PHE A 39 10.44 -4.94 -9.55
CA PHE A 39 9.26 -4.24 -9.07
C PHE A 39 8.70 -4.98 -7.87
N GLU A 40 8.79 -4.38 -6.66
CA GLU A 40 8.33 -4.97 -5.39
C GLU A 40 8.51 -6.50 -5.33
N PRO A 41 9.77 -7.00 -5.48
CA PRO A 41 10.01 -8.41 -5.73
C PRO A 41 9.48 -9.32 -4.63
N LEU A 42 9.50 -8.86 -3.36
CA LEU A 42 9.02 -9.65 -2.22
C LEU A 42 7.54 -10.02 -2.34
N LEU A 43 6.75 -9.14 -2.94
CA LEU A 43 5.31 -9.32 -3.08
C LEU A 43 4.92 -9.84 -4.47
N LEU A 44 5.42 -9.23 -5.56
CA LEU A 44 5.03 -9.67 -6.90
C LEU A 44 5.44 -11.12 -7.19
N VAL A 45 6.58 -11.58 -6.67
CA VAL A 45 7.01 -12.96 -6.84
C VAL A 45 6.08 -13.92 -6.10
N THR A 46 5.74 -13.62 -4.85
CA THR A 46 4.87 -14.48 -4.03
C THR A 46 3.42 -14.46 -4.54
N ILE A 47 2.89 -13.29 -4.92
CA ILE A 47 1.55 -13.16 -5.50
C ILE A 47 1.49 -13.88 -6.86
N GLY A 48 2.46 -13.65 -7.75
CA GLY A 48 2.51 -14.29 -9.05
C GLY A 48 2.59 -15.81 -8.96
N PHE A 49 3.37 -16.32 -8.00
CA PHE A 49 3.48 -17.77 -7.78
C PHE A 49 2.20 -18.37 -7.21
N GLY A 50 1.56 -17.69 -6.24
CA GLY A 50 0.26 -18.08 -5.71
C GLY A 50 -0.81 -18.13 -6.80
N GLY A 51 -0.82 -17.12 -7.68
CA GLY A 51 -1.72 -17.05 -8.84
C GLY A 51 -1.45 -18.16 -9.87
N LEU A 52 -0.20 -18.53 -10.13
CA LEU A 52 0.12 -19.70 -10.96
C LEU A 52 -0.52 -20.96 -10.40
N LEU A 53 -0.29 -21.26 -9.13
CA LEU A 53 -0.80 -22.46 -8.48
C LEU A 53 -2.33 -22.53 -8.49
N SER A 54 -3.01 -21.39 -8.32
CA SER A 54 -4.48 -21.34 -8.26
C SER A 54 -5.16 -21.46 -9.63
N ASN A 55 -4.44 -21.26 -10.74
CA ASN A 55 -4.96 -21.38 -12.09
C ASN A 55 -4.54 -22.70 -12.81
N ILE A 56 -3.79 -23.59 -12.15
CA ILE A 56 -3.51 -24.91 -12.67
C ILE A 56 -4.71 -25.82 -12.43
N PRO A 57 -5.36 -26.37 -13.46
CA PRO A 57 -6.53 -27.22 -13.30
C PRO A 57 -6.21 -28.48 -12.46
N GLY A 58 -7.13 -28.86 -11.58
CA GLY A 58 -7.04 -30.09 -10.78
C GLY A 58 -6.11 -30.01 -9.57
N VAL A 59 -5.45 -28.86 -9.30
CA VAL A 59 -4.52 -28.74 -8.15
C VAL A 59 -5.28 -28.49 -6.82
N GLU A 60 -6.46 -27.85 -6.88
CA GLU A 60 -7.36 -27.56 -5.74
C GLU A 60 -6.70 -26.90 -4.50
N ILE A 61 -5.48 -26.36 -4.66
CA ILE A 61 -4.68 -25.78 -3.57
C ILE A 61 -5.29 -24.47 -3.02
N ALA A 62 -6.14 -23.81 -3.82
CA ALA A 62 -6.80 -22.55 -3.48
C ALA A 62 -8.25 -22.71 -3.02
N THR A 63 -8.73 -23.95 -2.85
CA THR A 63 -10.11 -24.29 -2.46
C THR A 63 -10.13 -25.34 -1.36
N GLY A 64 -11.24 -25.46 -0.64
CA GLY A 64 -11.47 -26.48 0.39
C GLY A 64 -10.38 -26.49 1.48
N ASP A 65 -9.65 -27.57 1.63
CA ASP A 65 -8.58 -27.77 2.61
C ASP A 65 -7.18 -27.43 2.02
N GLY A 66 -7.13 -26.83 0.83
CA GLY A 66 -5.88 -26.48 0.16
C GLY A 66 -5.07 -25.45 0.94
N LEU A 67 -3.73 -25.55 0.86
CA LEU A 67 -2.81 -24.69 1.62
C LEU A 67 -3.09 -23.19 1.40
N LEU A 68 -3.30 -22.77 0.16
CA LEU A 68 -3.53 -21.35 -0.14
C LEU A 68 -4.87 -20.85 0.40
N TYR A 69 -5.90 -21.71 0.40
CA TYR A 69 -7.19 -21.41 1.00
C TYR A 69 -7.08 -21.24 2.53
N LEU A 70 -6.33 -22.12 3.20
CA LEU A 70 -6.08 -22.02 4.64
C LEU A 70 -5.30 -20.74 4.98
N LEU A 71 -4.25 -20.42 4.22
CA LEU A 71 -3.51 -19.16 4.41
C LEU A 71 -4.41 -17.93 4.20
N TYR A 72 -5.29 -17.96 3.18
CA TYR A 72 -6.22 -16.89 2.91
C TYR A 72 -7.23 -16.70 4.05
N THR A 73 -7.88 -17.77 4.49
CA THR A 73 -8.90 -17.69 5.54
C THR A 73 -8.30 -17.36 6.91
N ALA A 74 -7.17 -17.95 7.28
CA ALA A 74 -6.54 -17.70 8.58
C ALA A 74 -5.83 -16.33 8.64
N GLY A 75 -5.26 -15.86 7.54
CA GLY A 75 -4.37 -14.71 7.56
C GLY A 75 -4.95 -13.44 6.93
N VAL A 76 -5.68 -13.57 5.83
CA VAL A 76 -6.19 -12.41 5.08
C VAL A 76 -7.59 -12.05 5.55
N THR A 77 -8.54 -13.00 5.56
CA THR A 77 -9.93 -12.74 5.95
C THR A 77 -10.03 -12.21 7.38
N ASN A 78 -9.23 -12.74 8.29
CA ASN A 78 -9.17 -12.27 9.68
C ASN A 78 -8.29 -11.02 9.86
N GLY A 79 -7.60 -10.56 8.80
CA GLY A 79 -6.71 -9.40 8.85
C GLY A 79 -5.39 -9.61 9.60
N VAL A 80 -5.05 -10.85 9.97
CA VAL A 80 -3.84 -11.14 10.77
C VAL A 80 -2.56 -10.75 10.01
N PHE A 81 -2.41 -11.17 8.75
CA PHE A 81 -1.20 -10.87 7.98
C PHE A 81 -0.99 -9.38 7.74
N PRO A 82 -1.98 -8.60 7.27
CA PRO A 82 -1.82 -7.16 7.15
C PRO A 82 -1.43 -6.48 8.46
N LEU A 83 -2.03 -6.88 9.58
CA LEU A 83 -1.72 -6.31 10.90
C LEU A 83 -0.29 -6.64 11.35
N LEU A 84 0.20 -7.85 11.13
CA LEU A 84 1.58 -8.24 11.43
C LEU A 84 2.58 -7.48 10.53
N ILE A 85 2.25 -7.24 9.26
CA ILE A 85 3.08 -6.39 8.40
C ILE A 85 3.10 -4.96 8.94
N PHE A 86 1.95 -4.41 9.36
CA PHE A 86 1.90 -3.09 9.99
C PHE A 86 2.78 -3.00 11.24
N MET A 87 2.85 -4.04 12.05
CA MET A 87 3.79 -4.12 13.18
C MET A 87 5.24 -4.06 12.71
N GLY A 88 5.60 -4.81 11.67
CA GLY A 88 6.93 -4.76 11.06
C GLY A 88 7.26 -3.39 10.49
N VAL A 89 6.30 -2.77 9.78
CA VAL A 89 6.43 -1.39 9.27
C VAL A 89 6.61 -0.41 10.42
N GLY A 90 5.88 -0.55 11.53
CA GLY A 90 6.05 0.26 12.74
C GLY A 90 7.47 0.16 13.31
N ALA A 91 8.02 -1.06 13.37
CA ALA A 91 9.38 -1.28 13.82
C ALA A 91 10.44 -0.70 12.86
N LEU A 92 10.15 -0.60 11.57
CA LEU A 92 11.00 0.07 10.57
C LEU A 92 10.85 1.59 10.58
N THR A 93 9.72 2.11 11.10
CA THR A 93 9.36 3.53 11.01
C THR A 93 10.13 4.37 12.04
N ASP A 94 10.67 5.51 11.58
CA ASP A 94 11.23 6.56 12.43
C ASP A 94 10.27 7.76 12.47
N PHE A 95 9.66 8.00 13.63
CA PHE A 95 8.80 9.18 13.84
C PHE A 95 9.59 10.47 14.10
N GLY A 96 10.91 10.39 14.25
CA GLY A 96 11.77 11.56 14.51
C GLY A 96 11.55 12.72 13.53
N PRO A 97 11.61 12.51 12.20
CA PRO A 97 11.37 13.57 11.22
C PRO A 97 9.99 14.23 11.32
N LEU A 98 8.95 13.43 11.60
CA LEU A 98 7.59 13.94 11.79
C LEU A 98 7.48 14.78 13.07
N LEU A 99 8.07 14.32 14.17
CA LEU A 99 8.09 15.04 15.44
C LEU A 99 8.94 16.30 15.39
N ALA A 100 10.03 16.27 14.62
CA ALA A 100 10.88 17.44 14.41
C ALA A 100 10.17 18.54 13.61
N ASN A 101 9.28 18.17 12.68
CA ASN A 101 8.48 19.11 11.90
C ASN A 101 7.02 18.64 11.79
N PRO A 102 6.18 18.86 12.83
CA PRO A 102 4.79 18.39 12.85
C PRO A 102 3.90 18.95 11.73
N ARG A 103 4.29 20.08 11.11
CA ARG A 103 3.57 20.65 9.96
C ARG A 103 3.49 19.68 8.79
N THR A 104 4.41 18.72 8.70
CA THR A 104 4.41 17.69 7.66
C THR A 104 3.23 16.71 7.76
N LEU A 105 2.52 16.67 8.91
CA LEU A 105 1.23 15.98 9.04
C LEU A 105 0.21 16.46 8.01
N PHE A 106 0.15 17.76 7.72
CA PHE A 106 -0.77 18.31 6.72
C PHE A 106 -0.44 17.81 5.31
N LEU A 107 0.83 17.57 5.00
CA LEU A 107 1.24 17.02 3.71
C LEU A 107 0.79 15.57 3.55
N GLY A 108 0.97 14.74 4.59
CA GLY A 108 0.48 13.38 4.63
C GLY A 108 -1.06 13.31 4.57
N ALA A 109 -1.74 14.18 5.32
CA ALA A 109 -3.20 14.26 5.29
C ALA A 109 -3.72 14.66 3.90
N ALA A 110 -3.10 15.64 3.24
CA ALA A 110 -3.49 16.08 1.91
C ALA A 110 -3.29 14.99 0.85
N ALA A 111 -2.25 14.17 0.97
CA ALA A 111 -2.04 13.05 0.06
C ALA A 111 -3.14 11.98 0.16
N GLN A 112 -3.83 11.86 1.33
CA GLN A 112 -4.98 10.96 1.47
C GLN A 112 -6.19 11.39 0.65
N PHE A 113 -6.18 12.59 0.08
CA PHE A 113 -7.22 13.01 -0.87
C PHE A 113 -7.34 12.05 -2.05
N GLY A 114 -6.25 11.36 -2.41
CA GLY A 114 -6.26 10.26 -3.38
C GLY A 114 -7.24 9.14 -3.02
N ILE A 115 -7.35 8.75 -1.74
CA ILE A 115 -8.28 7.73 -1.25
C ILE A 115 -9.74 8.15 -1.51
N PHE A 116 -10.10 9.34 -1.06
CA PHE A 116 -11.49 9.81 -1.18
C PHE A 116 -11.87 10.12 -2.62
N ALA A 117 -10.93 10.65 -3.43
CA ALA A 117 -11.14 10.85 -4.85
C ALA A 117 -11.39 9.53 -5.60
N THR A 118 -10.69 8.48 -5.21
CA THR A 118 -10.86 7.14 -5.81
C THR A 118 -12.19 6.51 -5.42
N LEU A 119 -12.59 6.64 -4.15
CA LEU A 119 -13.92 6.22 -3.71
C LEU A 119 -15.01 6.91 -4.52
N LEU A 120 -14.94 8.24 -4.64
CA LEU A 120 -15.90 9.01 -5.44
C LEU A 120 -15.83 8.64 -6.92
N GLY A 121 -14.64 8.36 -7.45
CA GLY A 121 -14.46 7.88 -8.82
C GLY A 121 -15.12 6.52 -9.06
N ALA A 122 -14.98 5.57 -8.14
CA ALA A 122 -15.64 4.25 -8.21
C ALA A 122 -17.17 4.38 -8.19
N LEU A 123 -17.71 5.18 -7.27
CA LEU A 123 -19.15 5.49 -7.22
C LEU A 123 -19.62 6.24 -8.47
N GLY A 124 -18.78 7.13 -9.01
CA GLY A 124 -19.04 7.83 -10.27
C GLY A 124 -19.17 6.88 -11.45
N LEU A 125 -18.28 5.89 -11.58
CA LEU A 125 -18.38 4.86 -12.63
C LEU A 125 -19.68 4.05 -12.52
N THR A 126 -20.08 3.71 -11.28
CA THR A 126 -21.37 3.03 -11.03
C THR A 126 -22.55 3.93 -11.41
N SER A 127 -22.51 5.22 -11.06
CA SER A 127 -23.61 6.15 -11.40
C SER A 127 -23.76 6.38 -12.92
N LEU A 128 -22.67 6.23 -13.67
CA LEU A 128 -22.65 6.30 -15.13
C LEU A 128 -23.06 4.99 -15.79
N GLY A 129 -23.27 3.92 -15.02
CA GLY A 129 -23.60 2.60 -15.55
C GLY A 129 -22.44 1.85 -16.21
N TRP A 130 -21.20 2.27 -15.95
CA TRP A 130 -20.00 1.64 -16.51
C TRP A 130 -19.46 0.50 -15.65
N ALA A 131 -19.73 0.55 -14.35
CA ALA A 131 -19.35 -0.46 -13.38
C ALA A 131 -20.52 -0.72 -12.41
N ASP A 132 -20.44 -1.79 -11.63
CA ASP A 132 -21.40 -2.11 -10.57
C ASP A 132 -20.66 -2.29 -9.24
N PHE A 133 -20.19 -1.18 -8.68
CA PHE A 133 -19.52 -1.16 -7.39
C PHE A 133 -20.50 -0.75 -6.29
N SER A 134 -20.68 -1.60 -5.29
CA SER A 134 -21.33 -1.21 -4.05
C SER A 134 -20.53 -0.13 -3.30
N LEU A 135 -21.13 0.49 -2.29
CA LEU A 135 -20.39 1.42 -1.42
C LEU A 135 -19.19 0.73 -0.72
N ARG A 136 -19.34 -0.54 -0.36
CA ARG A 136 -18.25 -1.35 0.24
C ARG A 136 -17.12 -1.58 -0.75
N ASP A 137 -17.45 -1.91 -1.99
CA ASP A 137 -16.46 -2.08 -3.07
C ASP A 137 -15.74 -0.77 -3.34
N ALA A 138 -16.49 0.34 -3.47
CA ALA A 138 -15.93 1.66 -3.69
C ALA A 138 -15.00 2.10 -2.54
N ALA A 139 -15.34 1.77 -1.29
CA ALA A 139 -14.49 2.04 -0.13
C ALA A 139 -13.19 1.20 -0.19
N ALA A 140 -13.30 -0.08 -0.53
CA ALA A 140 -12.13 -0.96 -0.69
C ALA A 140 -11.23 -0.53 -1.87
N ILE A 141 -11.81 -0.12 -2.99
CA ILE A 141 -11.07 0.42 -4.14
C ILE A 141 -10.41 1.75 -3.76
N GLY A 142 -11.12 2.60 -3.00
CA GLY A 142 -10.65 3.90 -2.57
C GLY A 142 -9.29 3.85 -1.88
N ILE A 143 -9.08 2.86 -1.01
CA ILE A 143 -7.82 2.71 -0.24
C ILE A 143 -6.57 2.59 -1.12
N ILE A 144 -6.69 2.13 -2.36
CA ILE A 144 -5.55 2.08 -3.32
C ILE A 144 -4.88 3.45 -3.45
N GLY A 145 -5.67 4.53 -3.37
CA GLY A 145 -5.18 5.91 -3.48
C GLY A 145 -4.22 6.36 -2.38
N GLY A 146 -4.16 5.63 -1.25
CA GLY A 146 -3.19 5.85 -0.19
C GLY A 146 -1.80 5.27 -0.49
N ALA A 147 -1.67 4.41 -1.51
CA ALA A 147 -0.46 3.67 -1.83
C ALA A 147 0.10 2.86 -0.64
N ASP A 148 -0.80 2.21 0.09
CA ASP A 148 -0.51 1.40 1.27
C ASP A 148 -1.05 -0.02 1.04
N GLY A 149 -0.17 -0.90 0.58
CA GLY A 149 -0.53 -2.27 0.22
C GLY A 149 -1.16 -3.07 1.36
N PRO A 150 -0.54 -3.15 2.55
CA PRO A 150 -1.11 -3.86 3.69
C PRO A 150 -2.47 -3.32 4.11
N THR A 151 -2.66 -2.00 4.15
CA THR A 151 -3.96 -1.37 4.44
C THR A 151 -4.99 -1.71 3.36
N ALA A 152 -4.59 -1.70 2.09
CA ALA A 152 -5.48 -2.06 0.98
C ALA A 152 -5.99 -3.51 1.12
N ILE A 153 -5.11 -4.46 1.46
CA ILE A 153 -5.51 -5.85 1.70
C ILE A 153 -6.39 -5.97 2.93
N TYR A 154 -6.08 -5.25 4.02
CA TYR A 154 -6.88 -5.28 5.25
C TYR A 154 -8.32 -4.81 5.02
N VAL A 155 -8.49 -3.73 4.27
CA VAL A 155 -9.82 -3.18 3.95
C VAL A 155 -10.54 -4.05 2.93
N ALA A 156 -9.87 -4.44 1.83
CA ALA A 156 -10.47 -5.26 0.79
C ALA A 156 -10.88 -6.65 1.30
N GLY A 157 -10.07 -7.28 2.15
CA GLY A 157 -10.40 -8.57 2.76
C GLY A 157 -11.67 -8.53 3.63
N ARG A 158 -12.03 -7.35 4.16
CA ARG A 158 -13.24 -7.15 4.99
C ARG A 158 -14.45 -6.64 4.21
N LEU A 159 -14.24 -5.72 3.28
CA LEU A 159 -15.31 -5.01 2.60
C LEU A 159 -15.65 -5.60 1.23
N ALA A 160 -14.65 -6.07 0.49
CA ALA A 160 -14.78 -6.53 -0.89
C ALA A 160 -13.86 -7.75 -1.16
N PRO A 161 -14.10 -8.92 -0.54
CA PRO A 161 -13.23 -10.09 -0.67
C PRO A 161 -13.05 -10.58 -2.11
N ASP A 162 -14.07 -10.40 -2.95
CA ASP A 162 -14.04 -10.83 -4.36
C ASP A 162 -13.17 -9.92 -5.22
N LEU A 163 -13.01 -8.65 -4.84
CA LEU A 163 -12.14 -7.69 -5.51
C LEU A 163 -10.71 -7.66 -4.94
N LEU A 164 -10.42 -8.45 -3.90
CA LEU A 164 -9.14 -8.44 -3.19
C LEU A 164 -7.95 -8.64 -4.14
N GLY A 165 -8.04 -9.58 -5.07
CA GLY A 165 -6.96 -9.87 -6.02
C GLY A 165 -6.64 -8.66 -6.90
N ALA A 166 -7.66 -8.02 -7.47
CA ALA A 166 -7.51 -6.84 -8.31
C ALA A 166 -6.97 -5.63 -7.52
N ILE A 167 -7.52 -5.39 -6.31
CA ILE A 167 -7.10 -4.31 -5.42
C ILE A 167 -5.64 -4.50 -4.98
N ALA A 168 -5.24 -5.71 -4.61
CA ALA A 168 -3.87 -6.00 -4.20
C ALA A 168 -2.87 -5.79 -5.34
N ILE A 169 -3.15 -6.30 -6.55
CA ILE A 169 -2.29 -6.07 -7.72
C ILE A 169 -2.18 -4.57 -8.00
N ALA A 170 -3.31 -3.85 -8.01
CA ALA A 170 -3.30 -2.40 -8.20
C ALA A 170 -2.39 -1.72 -7.18
N ALA A 171 -2.63 -1.94 -5.87
CA ALA A 171 -1.91 -1.28 -4.79
C ALA A 171 -0.39 -1.54 -4.87
N TYR A 172 0.04 -2.80 -5.05
CA TYR A 172 1.46 -3.13 -5.08
C TYR A 172 2.15 -2.78 -6.39
N SER A 173 1.46 -2.90 -7.53
CA SER A 173 2.01 -2.48 -8.82
C SER A 173 2.26 -0.98 -8.84
N TYR A 174 1.36 -0.18 -8.27
CA TYR A 174 1.54 1.28 -8.23
C TYR A 174 2.60 1.69 -7.22
N MET A 175 2.74 1.00 -6.09
CA MET A 175 3.90 1.20 -5.21
C MET A 175 5.21 0.99 -5.97
N ALA A 176 5.32 -0.06 -6.78
CA ALA A 176 6.49 -0.32 -7.60
C ALA A 176 6.74 0.76 -8.67
N LEU A 177 5.67 1.38 -9.17
CA LEU A 177 5.71 2.42 -10.20
C LEU A 177 5.91 3.84 -9.64
N VAL A 178 5.99 4.01 -8.32
CA VAL A 178 6.26 5.31 -7.66
C VAL A 178 7.41 6.10 -8.34
N PRO A 179 8.58 5.49 -8.62
CA PRO A 179 9.69 6.19 -9.25
C PRO A 179 9.42 6.67 -10.69
N LEU A 180 8.39 6.12 -11.35
CA LEU A 180 8.00 6.51 -12.70
C LEU A 180 6.85 7.51 -12.72
N ILE A 181 5.89 7.36 -11.79
CA ILE A 181 4.65 8.16 -11.78
C ILE A 181 4.87 9.51 -11.07
N GLN A 182 5.58 9.53 -9.94
CA GLN A 182 5.73 10.75 -9.14
C GLN A 182 6.57 11.85 -9.80
N PRO A 183 7.77 11.57 -10.38
CA PRO A 183 8.63 12.64 -10.87
C PRO A 183 8.00 13.54 -11.95
N PRO A 184 7.26 13.03 -12.95
CA PRO A 184 6.55 13.88 -13.91
C PRO A 184 5.54 14.82 -13.24
N ILE A 185 4.75 14.30 -12.28
CA ILE A 185 3.74 15.06 -11.56
C ILE A 185 4.40 16.16 -10.71
N MET A 186 5.45 15.81 -9.98
CA MET A 186 6.20 16.74 -9.16
C MET A 186 6.81 17.87 -9.99
N LYS A 187 7.43 17.52 -11.13
CA LYS A 187 8.03 18.50 -12.04
C LYS A 187 6.99 19.40 -12.71
N ALA A 188 5.82 18.87 -13.06
CA ALA A 188 4.74 19.64 -13.65
C ALA A 188 4.10 20.63 -12.67
N LEU A 189 4.05 20.30 -11.38
CA LEU A 189 3.39 21.12 -10.35
C LEU A 189 4.35 22.06 -9.63
N THR A 190 5.67 21.99 -9.84
CA THR A 190 6.66 22.84 -9.17
C THR A 190 7.54 23.56 -10.15
N SER A 191 7.87 24.84 -9.85
CA SER A 191 8.89 25.57 -10.58
C SER A 191 10.31 25.07 -10.22
N GLU A 192 11.29 25.45 -11.02
CA GLU A 192 12.68 25.09 -10.73
C GLU A 192 13.18 25.74 -9.43
N GLU A 193 12.75 26.98 -9.16
CA GLU A 193 13.07 27.70 -7.92
C GLU A 193 12.45 27.00 -6.70
N GLU A 194 11.19 26.56 -6.80
CA GLU A 194 10.54 25.81 -5.72
C GLU A 194 11.26 24.50 -5.40
N ARG A 195 11.78 23.81 -6.42
CA ARG A 195 12.54 22.56 -6.23
C ARG A 195 13.92 22.78 -5.60
N LYS A 196 14.48 23.98 -5.73
CA LYS A 196 15.78 24.35 -5.14
C LYS A 196 15.67 24.87 -3.70
N ILE A 197 14.47 25.01 -3.13
CA ILE A 197 14.30 25.45 -1.74
C ILE A 197 15.05 24.48 -0.81
N GLU A 198 16.02 25.01 -0.08
CA GLU A 198 16.80 24.27 0.91
C GLU A 198 16.01 24.17 2.22
N MET A 199 16.01 22.98 2.82
CA MET A 199 15.32 22.75 4.07
C MET A 199 16.26 22.98 5.25
N VAL A 200 15.75 23.67 6.27
CA VAL A 200 16.49 23.90 7.52
C VAL A 200 16.67 22.57 8.26
N GLN A 201 17.83 22.35 8.85
CA GLN A 201 18.12 21.14 9.64
C GLN A 201 17.04 20.88 10.67
N LEU A 202 16.60 19.61 10.75
CA LEU A 202 15.60 19.17 11.71
C LEU A 202 16.16 19.25 13.14
N ARG A 203 15.30 19.63 14.11
CA ARG A 203 15.67 19.59 15.52
C ARG A 203 15.89 18.14 15.99
N GLU A 204 16.70 17.97 16.98
CA GLU A 204 16.80 16.70 17.68
C GLU A 204 15.51 16.38 18.44
N VAL A 205 15.09 15.13 18.36
CA VAL A 205 13.90 14.61 19.04
C VAL A 205 14.34 13.69 20.16
N SER A 206 13.85 13.94 21.37
CA SER A 206 14.20 13.14 22.54
C SER A 206 13.61 11.72 22.45
N LYS A 207 14.27 10.77 23.14
CA LYS A 207 13.77 9.38 23.23
C LYS A 207 12.36 9.31 23.81
N THR A 208 12.06 10.17 24.80
CA THR A 208 10.73 10.23 25.43
C THR A 208 9.66 10.65 24.43
N GLU A 209 9.92 11.67 23.60
CA GLU A 209 8.99 12.09 22.54
C GLU A 209 8.71 10.95 21.56
N ARG A 210 9.75 10.20 21.13
CA ARG A 210 9.61 9.07 20.19
C ARG A 210 8.79 7.93 20.78
N ILE A 211 8.90 7.65 22.07
CA ILE A 211 8.12 6.61 22.75
C ILE A 211 6.68 7.06 22.99
N LEU A 212 6.48 8.28 23.46
CA LEU A 212 5.14 8.76 23.85
C LEU A 212 4.26 9.06 22.65
N PHE A 213 4.81 9.58 21.55
CA PHE A 213 4.02 10.01 20.39
C PHE A 213 3.12 8.91 19.82
N PRO A 214 3.63 7.71 19.43
CA PRO A 214 2.79 6.66 18.86
C PRO A 214 1.74 6.14 19.87
N LEU A 215 2.03 6.15 21.18
CA LEU A 215 1.08 5.75 22.21
C LEU A 215 -0.04 6.77 22.38
N VAL A 216 0.29 8.06 22.44
CA VAL A 216 -0.70 9.14 22.53
C VAL A 216 -1.57 9.18 21.28
N LEU A 217 -0.94 9.06 20.09
CA LEU A 217 -1.65 9.00 18.82
C LEU A 217 -2.64 7.83 18.79
N LEU A 218 -2.18 6.63 19.17
CA LEU A 218 -3.04 5.45 19.25
C LEU A 218 -4.24 5.67 20.15
N LEU A 219 -4.00 6.12 21.40
CA LEU A 219 -5.08 6.32 22.36
C LEU A 219 -6.09 7.37 21.87
N LEU A 220 -5.60 8.49 21.34
CA LEU A 220 -6.46 9.56 20.84
C LEU A 220 -7.31 9.07 19.67
N VAL A 221 -6.69 8.43 18.68
CA VAL A 221 -7.42 7.94 17.51
C VAL A 221 -8.34 6.78 17.86
N ALA A 222 -7.92 5.82 18.69
CA ALA A 222 -8.73 4.68 19.09
C ALA A 222 -9.98 5.10 19.89
N MET A 223 -9.91 6.16 20.67
CA MET A 223 -11.07 6.71 21.39
C MET A 223 -12.05 7.43 20.47
N LEU A 224 -11.58 8.05 19.39
CA LEU A 224 -12.42 8.74 18.41
C LEU A 224 -12.93 7.81 17.30
N LEU A 225 -12.08 6.89 16.87
CA LEU A 225 -12.30 5.98 15.74
C LEU A 225 -11.78 4.58 16.06
N PRO A 226 -12.53 3.76 16.84
CA PRO A 226 -12.09 2.43 17.27
C PRO A 226 -11.72 1.49 16.12
N SER A 227 -12.34 1.66 14.94
CA SER A 227 -12.07 0.85 13.74
C SER A 227 -10.65 1.04 13.17
N ALA A 228 -9.98 2.16 13.46
CA ALA A 228 -8.59 2.38 13.08
C ALA A 228 -7.58 1.78 14.07
N ALA A 229 -8.03 1.42 15.29
CA ALA A 229 -7.15 0.95 16.36
C ALA A 229 -6.35 -0.31 16.00
N PRO A 230 -6.85 -1.30 15.26
CA PRO A 230 -6.05 -2.48 14.91
C PRO A 230 -4.80 -2.13 14.09
N LEU A 231 -4.94 -1.31 13.05
CA LEU A 231 -3.82 -0.90 12.20
C LEU A 231 -2.83 0.01 12.96
N LEU A 232 -3.35 1.09 13.58
CA LEU A 232 -2.51 2.01 14.33
C LEU A 232 -1.89 1.37 15.58
N GLY A 233 -2.60 0.44 16.22
CA GLY A 233 -2.09 -0.29 17.37
C GLY A 233 -0.88 -1.14 17.01
N MET A 234 -0.93 -1.86 15.88
CA MET A 234 0.20 -2.66 15.43
C MET A 234 1.37 -1.80 14.97
N LEU A 235 1.11 -0.68 14.28
CA LEU A 235 2.12 0.31 13.93
C LEU A 235 2.81 0.88 15.20
N ALA A 236 2.02 1.31 16.17
CA ALA A 236 2.52 1.88 17.42
C ALA A 236 3.29 0.85 18.24
N PHE A 237 2.82 -0.40 18.28
CA PHE A 237 3.50 -1.48 19.00
C PHE A 237 4.85 -1.82 18.35
N GLY A 238 4.91 -1.92 17.03
CA GLY A 238 6.17 -2.12 16.31
C GLY A 238 7.17 -1.01 16.59
N ASN A 239 6.72 0.23 16.53
CA ASN A 239 7.57 1.39 16.82
C ASN A 239 8.01 1.44 18.29
N LEU A 240 7.12 1.12 19.22
CA LEU A 240 7.47 1.03 20.64
C LEU A 240 8.59 0.02 20.90
N MET A 241 8.54 -1.15 20.27
CA MET A 241 9.61 -2.16 20.39
C MET A 241 10.97 -1.61 19.93
N ARG A 242 10.98 -0.77 18.89
CA ARG A 242 12.19 -0.13 18.39
C ARG A 242 12.70 0.95 19.36
N GLU A 243 11.83 1.89 19.76
CA GLU A 243 12.25 3.11 20.45
C GLU A 243 12.51 2.91 21.95
N CYS A 244 11.90 1.90 22.59
CA CYS A 244 12.10 1.65 24.01
C CYS A 244 13.53 1.18 24.36
N GLY A 245 14.21 0.46 23.45
CA GLY A 245 15.59 0.01 23.61
C GLY A 245 15.79 -1.08 24.67
N VAL A 246 14.72 -1.77 25.07
CA VAL A 246 14.79 -2.87 26.07
C VAL A 246 14.36 -4.21 25.51
N VAL A 247 13.81 -4.22 24.30
CA VAL A 247 13.37 -5.42 23.56
C VAL A 247 13.91 -5.45 22.13
N GLU A 248 15.16 -5.08 21.95
CA GLU A 248 15.83 -4.97 20.63
C GLU A 248 15.71 -6.25 19.81
N ARG A 249 15.81 -7.42 20.45
CA ARG A 249 15.65 -8.71 19.78
C ARG A 249 14.25 -8.90 19.17
N LEU A 250 13.19 -8.41 19.84
CA LEU A 250 11.82 -8.45 19.29
C LEU A 250 11.67 -7.47 18.13
N SER A 251 12.23 -6.27 18.28
CA SER A 251 12.26 -5.26 17.22
C SER A 251 12.96 -5.79 15.97
N ASP A 252 14.15 -6.39 16.13
CA ASP A 252 14.89 -7.00 15.02
C ASP A 252 14.11 -8.13 14.36
N THR A 253 13.49 -9.01 15.16
CA THR A 253 12.63 -10.08 14.63
C THR A 253 11.45 -9.52 13.82
N ALA A 254 10.80 -8.47 14.33
CA ALA A 254 9.66 -7.85 13.65
C ALA A 254 10.06 -7.21 12.31
N GLN A 255 11.20 -6.51 12.28
CA GLN A 255 11.71 -5.81 11.10
C GLN A 255 12.22 -6.75 10.00
N ASN A 256 12.68 -7.93 10.34
CA ASN A 256 13.37 -8.84 9.42
C ASN A 256 12.61 -10.15 9.26
N ALA A 257 12.72 -11.07 10.23
CA ALA A 257 12.19 -12.43 10.07
C ALA A 257 10.66 -12.45 9.95
N LEU A 258 9.97 -11.79 10.86
CA LEU A 258 8.51 -11.83 10.91
C LEU A 258 7.88 -11.20 9.68
N ILE A 259 8.29 -9.98 9.31
CA ILE A 259 7.72 -9.28 8.15
C ILE A 259 7.95 -10.08 6.86
N ASN A 260 9.12 -10.73 6.70
CA ASN A 260 9.43 -11.54 5.53
C ASN A 260 8.59 -12.82 5.49
N ILE A 261 8.45 -13.54 6.61
CA ILE A 261 7.61 -14.74 6.70
C ILE A 261 6.15 -14.41 6.38
N VAL A 262 5.63 -13.36 7.00
CA VAL A 262 4.25 -12.94 6.78
C VAL A 262 4.03 -12.46 5.34
N THR A 263 5.02 -11.79 4.73
CA THR A 263 4.96 -11.37 3.33
C THR A 263 4.87 -12.56 2.38
N ILE A 264 5.61 -13.66 2.65
CA ILE A 264 5.50 -14.89 1.85
C ILE A 264 4.07 -15.44 1.92
N PHE A 265 3.53 -15.60 3.11
CA PHE A 265 2.19 -16.17 3.29
C PHE A 265 1.10 -15.25 2.74
N LEU A 266 1.22 -13.94 2.98
CA LEU A 266 0.27 -12.95 2.44
C LEU A 266 0.28 -12.96 0.91
N GLY A 267 1.47 -12.93 0.30
CA GLY A 267 1.58 -12.92 -1.16
C GLY A 267 0.99 -14.17 -1.80
N LEU A 268 1.28 -15.35 -1.25
CA LEU A 268 0.69 -16.61 -1.71
C LEU A 268 -0.84 -16.62 -1.55
N ALA A 269 -1.33 -16.17 -0.38
CA ALA A 269 -2.77 -16.10 -0.08
C ALA A 269 -3.50 -15.12 -1.00
N VAL A 270 -2.94 -13.94 -1.24
CA VAL A 270 -3.49 -12.95 -2.17
C VAL A 270 -3.43 -13.47 -3.61
N GLY A 271 -2.32 -14.10 -3.98
CA GLY A 271 -2.16 -14.73 -5.29
C GLY A 271 -3.26 -15.78 -5.58
N SER A 272 -3.72 -16.50 -4.56
CA SER A 272 -4.82 -17.46 -4.72
C SER A 272 -6.15 -16.83 -5.17
N ARG A 273 -6.32 -15.52 -5.03
CA ARG A 273 -7.49 -14.78 -5.52
C ARG A 273 -7.35 -14.28 -6.97
N LEU A 274 -6.22 -14.56 -7.62
CA LEU A 274 -6.01 -14.29 -9.04
C LEU A 274 -6.55 -15.41 -9.92
N GLN A 275 -7.77 -15.85 -9.65
CA GLN A 275 -8.48 -16.85 -10.45
C GLN A 275 -9.14 -16.17 -11.65
N ALA A 276 -9.27 -16.93 -12.74
CA ALA A 276 -9.77 -16.39 -13.99
C ALA A 276 -11.17 -15.79 -13.89
N ASP A 277 -12.05 -16.44 -13.17
CA ASP A 277 -13.44 -16.05 -12.94
C ASP A 277 -13.58 -14.78 -12.06
N LEU A 278 -12.61 -14.53 -11.19
CA LEU A 278 -12.59 -13.35 -10.30
C LEU A 278 -11.84 -12.16 -10.90
N PHE A 279 -10.79 -12.45 -11.69
CA PHE A 279 -9.87 -11.40 -12.15
C PHE A 279 -10.16 -10.90 -13.58
N LEU A 280 -10.63 -11.79 -14.47
CA LEU A 280 -10.91 -11.44 -15.88
C LEU A 280 -12.31 -10.82 -16.02
N ASP A 281 -12.55 -9.74 -15.28
CA ASP A 281 -13.77 -8.95 -15.32
C ASP A 281 -13.46 -7.50 -15.69
N THR A 282 -14.42 -6.83 -16.31
CA THR A 282 -14.33 -5.41 -16.67
C THR A 282 -14.08 -4.52 -15.44
N ASN A 283 -14.63 -4.88 -14.29
CA ASN A 283 -14.40 -4.18 -13.03
C ASN A 283 -12.92 -4.14 -12.63
N THR A 284 -12.16 -5.19 -12.92
CA THR A 284 -10.71 -5.22 -12.66
C THR A 284 -9.98 -4.13 -13.46
N LEU A 285 -10.34 -3.91 -14.72
CA LEU A 285 -9.74 -2.86 -15.54
C LEU A 285 -10.05 -1.46 -14.98
N PHE A 286 -11.28 -1.25 -14.51
CA PHE A 286 -11.65 0.01 -13.85
C PHE A 286 -10.88 0.22 -12.54
N ILE A 287 -10.69 -0.83 -11.72
CA ILE A 287 -9.90 -0.77 -10.49
C ILE A 287 -8.44 -0.38 -10.81
N LEU A 288 -7.85 -1.01 -11.83
CA LEU A 288 -6.49 -0.67 -12.27
C LEU A 288 -6.40 0.77 -12.78
N ALA A 289 -7.34 1.23 -13.60
CA ALA A 289 -7.34 2.61 -14.11
C ALA A 289 -7.53 3.63 -12.98
N LEU A 290 -8.48 3.40 -12.08
CA LEU A 290 -8.72 4.25 -10.92
C LEU A 290 -7.49 4.35 -10.03
N GLY A 291 -6.77 3.25 -9.81
CA GLY A 291 -5.58 3.23 -8.98
C GLY A 291 -4.45 4.14 -9.50
N ILE A 292 -4.20 4.16 -10.82
CA ILE A 292 -3.20 5.08 -11.43
C ILE A 292 -3.61 6.54 -11.19
N VAL A 293 -4.87 6.86 -11.47
CA VAL A 293 -5.41 8.21 -11.30
C VAL A 293 -5.36 8.62 -9.82
N ALA A 294 -5.76 7.73 -8.94
CA ALA A 294 -5.74 7.92 -7.49
C ALA A 294 -4.36 8.29 -6.97
N PHE A 295 -3.37 7.51 -7.37
CA PHE A 295 -1.98 7.72 -6.99
C PHE A 295 -1.44 9.06 -7.49
N GLY A 296 -1.82 9.44 -8.72
CA GLY A 296 -1.53 10.75 -9.29
C GLY A 296 -2.15 11.90 -8.48
N ILE A 297 -3.42 11.76 -8.10
CA ILE A 297 -4.15 12.74 -7.28
C ILE A 297 -3.51 12.87 -5.91
N GLY A 298 -3.19 11.78 -5.22
CA GLY A 298 -2.53 11.79 -3.91
C GLY A 298 -1.19 12.51 -3.96
N THR A 299 -0.35 12.19 -4.95
CA THR A 299 0.93 12.87 -5.18
C THR A 299 0.74 14.37 -5.43
N ALA A 300 -0.17 14.73 -6.32
CA ALA A 300 -0.46 16.12 -6.66
C ALA A 300 -0.98 16.90 -5.45
N SER A 301 -1.89 16.34 -4.68
CA SER A 301 -2.49 16.97 -3.50
C SER A 301 -1.43 17.27 -2.43
N GLY A 302 -0.49 16.34 -2.19
CA GLY A 302 0.61 16.56 -1.27
C GLY A 302 1.52 17.70 -1.71
N VAL A 303 1.92 17.75 -2.99
CA VAL A 303 2.74 18.83 -3.56
C VAL A 303 2.01 20.19 -3.47
N LEU A 304 0.74 20.22 -3.86
CA LEU A 304 -0.08 21.44 -3.81
C LEU A 304 -0.27 21.96 -2.38
N MET A 305 -0.42 21.04 -1.41
CA MET A 305 -0.46 21.42 0.01
C MET A 305 0.88 22.05 0.44
N GLY A 306 2.02 21.54 0.02
CA GLY A 306 3.33 22.16 0.27
C GLY A 306 3.40 23.59 -0.28
N LYS A 307 2.90 23.82 -1.50
CA LYS A 307 2.81 25.17 -2.09
C LYS A 307 1.85 26.07 -1.32
N LEU A 308 0.71 25.56 -0.88
CA LEU A 308 -0.25 26.30 -0.06
C LEU A 308 0.37 26.72 1.27
N MET A 309 1.07 25.80 1.93
CA MET A 309 1.77 26.10 3.19
C MET A 309 2.82 27.20 3.02
N ASN A 310 3.53 27.22 1.89
CA ASN A 310 4.51 28.28 1.59
C ASN A 310 3.88 29.66 1.41
N ARG A 311 2.64 29.72 0.93
CA ARG A 311 1.89 30.99 0.85
C ARG A 311 1.46 31.53 2.23
N MET A 312 1.33 30.63 3.21
CA MET A 312 0.84 30.95 4.56
C MET A 312 1.95 31.06 5.60
N SER A 313 3.21 30.78 5.23
CA SER A 313 4.35 30.71 6.16
C SER A 313 5.54 31.51 5.64
N SER A 314 6.21 32.21 6.54
CA SER A 314 7.48 32.90 6.26
C SER A 314 8.67 31.94 6.09
N ASN A 315 8.54 30.69 6.58
CA ASN A 315 9.57 29.65 6.46
C ASN A 315 9.14 28.68 5.37
N PRO A 316 9.60 28.84 4.13
CA PRO A 316 9.20 27.99 3.03
C PRO A 316 9.73 26.57 3.20
N ILE A 317 8.94 25.59 2.79
CA ILE A 317 9.33 24.19 2.67
C ILE A 317 9.46 23.81 1.20
N ASN A 318 10.29 22.84 0.89
CA ASN A 318 10.39 22.35 -0.47
C ASN A 318 9.10 21.53 -0.79
N PRO A 319 8.28 21.96 -1.78
CA PRO A 319 7.00 21.29 -2.06
C PRO A 319 7.15 19.84 -2.49
N LEU A 320 8.32 19.42 -2.97
CA LEU A 320 8.60 18.04 -3.36
C LEU A 320 8.37 17.05 -2.22
N ILE A 321 8.63 17.46 -0.96
CA ILE A 321 8.40 16.55 0.18
C ILE A 321 6.93 16.21 0.37
N GLY A 322 6.01 17.04 -0.14
CA GLY A 322 4.57 16.75 -0.12
C GLY A 322 4.19 15.52 -0.94
N ALA A 323 4.92 15.24 -2.03
CA ALA A 323 4.72 14.02 -2.81
C ALA A 323 4.98 12.74 -1.99
N ALA A 324 5.81 12.82 -0.96
CA ALA A 324 6.08 11.72 -0.05
C ALA A 324 4.93 11.44 0.95
N GLY A 325 3.89 12.29 0.98
CA GLY A 325 2.70 12.09 1.82
C GLY A 325 1.87 10.84 1.47
N VAL A 326 2.09 10.21 0.32
CA VAL A 326 1.57 8.87 0.05
C VAL A 326 2.29 7.83 0.91
N SER A 327 1.59 6.76 1.30
CA SER A 327 2.09 5.79 2.30
C SER A 327 3.15 4.80 1.77
N ALA A 328 3.71 5.01 0.58
CA ALA A 328 4.77 4.16 0.01
C ALA A 328 6.12 4.43 0.71
N VAL A 329 6.28 3.87 1.90
CA VAL A 329 7.48 4.06 2.76
C VAL A 329 8.56 3.03 2.45
N PRO A 330 9.84 3.42 2.34
CA PRO A 330 10.38 4.79 2.23
C PRO A 330 10.53 5.28 0.77
N MET A 331 9.85 4.63 -0.18
CA MET A 331 10.09 4.80 -1.62
C MET A 331 9.72 6.22 -2.09
N ALA A 332 8.56 6.73 -1.68
CA ALA A 332 8.12 8.08 -2.06
C ALA A 332 9.07 9.17 -1.52
N ALA A 333 9.60 9.00 -0.31
CA ALA A 333 10.61 9.91 0.24
C ALA A 333 11.92 9.89 -0.55
N ARG A 334 12.38 8.70 -0.99
CA ARG A 334 13.55 8.57 -1.85
C ARG A 334 13.36 9.23 -3.21
N VAL A 335 12.17 9.12 -3.80
CA VAL A 335 11.85 9.75 -5.08
C VAL A 335 11.82 11.27 -4.94
N ALA A 336 11.21 11.81 -3.88
CA ALA A 336 11.22 13.24 -3.60
C ALA A 336 12.66 13.76 -3.43
N ASN A 337 13.50 13.05 -2.70
CA ASN A 337 14.92 13.37 -2.53
C ASN A 337 15.66 13.36 -3.85
N LYS A 338 15.45 12.34 -4.71
CA LYS A 338 16.10 12.25 -6.02
C LYS A 338 15.75 13.45 -6.91
N VAL A 339 14.46 13.80 -7.00
CA VAL A 339 14.02 14.97 -7.80
C VAL A 339 14.57 16.28 -7.23
N GLY A 340 14.70 16.39 -5.90
CA GLY A 340 15.35 17.53 -5.24
C GLY A 340 16.83 17.65 -5.56
N LEU A 341 17.58 16.54 -5.50
CA LEU A 341 19.00 16.48 -5.86
C LEU A 341 19.25 16.78 -7.35
N ASP A 342 18.35 16.38 -8.24
CA ASP A 342 18.41 16.71 -9.66
C ASP A 342 18.32 18.24 -9.90
N ALA A 343 17.61 18.97 -9.03
CA ALA A 343 17.46 20.43 -9.11
C ALA A 343 18.55 21.19 -8.35
N ASN A 344 19.00 20.68 -7.21
CA ASN A 344 20.08 21.22 -6.39
C ASN A 344 20.85 20.07 -5.69
N PRO A 345 22.07 19.72 -6.15
CA PRO A 345 22.83 18.59 -5.61
C PRO A 345 23.19 18.68 -4.11
N HIS A 346 23.08 19.86 -3.52
CA HIS A 346 23.36 20.07 -2.09
C HIS A 346 22.10 19.92 -1.20
N ASN A 347 20.91 19.84 -1.82
CA ASN A 347 19.65 19.83 -1.09
C ASN A 347 19.15 18.40 -0.82
N VAL A 348 19.59 17.81 0.29
CA VAL A 348 19.18 16.47 0.71
C VAL A 348 17.83 16.54 1.41
N LEU A 349 16.77 16.13 0.70
CA LEU A 349 15.40 16.18 1.20
C LEU A 349 14.95 14.91 1.94
N LEU A 350 15.75 13.83 1.97
CA LEU A 350 15.31 12.51 2.43
C LEU A 350 14.69 12.55 3.82
N MET A 351 15.39 13.10 4.81
CA MET A 351 14.89 13.16 6.19
C MET A 351 13.64 14.03 6.31
N HIS A 352 13.56 15.11 5.54
CA HIS A 352 12.37 15.98 5.52
C HIS A 352 11.17 15.30 4.87
N ALA A 353 11.40 14.50 3.82
CA ALA A 353 10.36 13.73 3.13
C ALA A 353 9.86 12.52 3.94
N MET A 354 10.66 12.01 4.87
CA MET A 354 10.21 10.94 5.77
C MET A 354 9.08 11.40 6.71
N GLY A 355 9.04 12.66 7.11
CA GLY A 355 7.95 13.19 7.94
C GLY A 355 6.57 13.03 7.28
N PRO A 356 6.34 13.63 6.10
CA PRO A 356 5.09 13.43 5.36
C PRO A 356 4.81 11.96 5.02
N ASN A 357 5.86 11.17 4.73
CA ASN A 357 5.71 9.77 4.36
C ASN A 357 5.13 8.93 5.51
N VAL A 358 5.65 9.14 6.72
CA VAL A 358 5.11 8.51 7.94
C VAL A 358 3.71 9.04 8.28
N ALA A 359 3.47 10.34 8.08
CA ALA A 359 2.14 10.94 8.23
C ALA A 359 1.12 10.30 7.27
N GLY A 360 1.56 9.92 6.07
CA GLY A 360 0.76 9.16 5.10
C GLY A 360 0.29 7.80 5.64
N VAL A 361 1.18 7.03 6.27
CA VAL A 361 0.82 5.73 6.87
C VAL A 361 -0.23 5.88 7.97
N ILE A 362 -0.08 6.90 8.82
CA ILE A 362 -1.09 7.22 9.83
C ILE A 362 -2.41 7.58 9.12
N GLY A 363 -2.34 8.43 8.09
CA GLY A 363 -3.50 8.88 7.32
C GLY A 363 -4.25 7.74 6.64
N SER A 364 -3.54 6.78 6.01
CA SER A 364 -4.15 5.62 5.37
C SER A 364 -4.83 4.70 6.39
N ALA A 365 -4.20 4.48 7.56
CA ALA A 365 -4.80 3.69 8.63
C ALA A 365 -6.07 4.33 9.22
N VAL A 366 -6.08 5.65 9.37
CA VAL A 366 -7.27 6.42 9.79
C VAL A 366 -8.35 6.36 8.72
N ALA A 367 -8.00 6.56 7.44
CA ALA A 367 -8.94 6.46 6.33
C ALA A 367 -9.55 5.06 6.24
N ALA A 368 -8.75 4.01 6.41
CA ALA A 368 -9.23 2.62 6.47
C ALA A 368 -10.26 2.43 7.60
N GLY A 369 -9.97 2.98 8.79
CA GLY A 369 -10.89 2.95 9.91
C GLY A 369 -12.22 3.65 9.59
N ILE A 370 -12.16 4.83 8.96
CA ILE A 370 -13.35 5.56 8.51
C ILE A 370 -14.15 4.73 7.51
N MET A 371 -13.49 4.17 6.48
CA MET A 371 -14.15 3.34 5.47
C MET A 371 -14.86 2.14 6.10
N ILE A 372 -14.18 1.41 6.98
CA ILE A 372 -14.77 0.27 7.67
C ILE A 372 -15.95 0.72 8.52
N MET A 373 -15.84 1.81 9.30
CA MET A 373 -16.90 2.28 10.18
C MET A 373 -18.17 2.68 9.43
N PHE A 374 -18.04 3.32 8.26
CA PHE A 374 -19.21 3.84 7.54
C PHE A 374 -19.80 2.85 6.51
N THR A 375 -19.11 1.76 6.20
CA THR A 375 -19.56 0.79 5.18
C THR A 375 -19.78 -0.64 5.72
N SER A 376 -19.50 -0.88 7.00
CA SER A 376 -19.72 -2.20 7.66
C SER A 376 -21.17 -2.51 7.93
#